data_a5739029be95a062d60159c27976188d
#
_entry.id   a5739029be95a062d60159c27976188d
#
_cell.length_a   1.000
_cell.length_b   1.000
_cell.length_c   1.000
_cell.angle_alpha   90.00
_cell.angle_beta   90.00
_cell.angle_gamma   90.00
#
_symmetry.space_group_name_H-M   'P 1'
#
loop_
_entity.id
_entity.type
_entity.pdbx_description
1 polymer ?
#
loop_
_entity_poly.entity_id
_entity_poly.type
_entity_poly.pdbx_seq_one_letter_code
_entity_poly.pdbx_strand_id
1 'polypeptide(L)'
;MANLPAGLAATTAQATVAAENPGICINAYVSMLKKISVDQLRLGMHLKEFCGSWMEHPFWRSAFVLTDPKDIAAILASSIKEVWIDTGKGIDVPAGETAVSEAESEQQVEAELQRAVEARREIAPVATAVEMQRAALICKQSKQAVISMFEEARMGKAVDTGGARKLVEEISDSVARNPSALISLARLKTVDDYTYMHSVAVCAMMVGLAKQVGLDEEQTRLAGMAGLLHDLGKALMPMDVLNKPGKLTDAEFKIIKTHPVEGHKMLLTGKDVHPLVLDVCLHHHEKTDGSGYPKGLSD
;
A
#
# COMPACT_ATOMS: atom_id res chain seq x y z
N MET A 1 -9.61 24.74 -74.48
CA MET A 1 -8.39 24.48 -75.30
C MET A 1 -7.29 24.07 -74.35
N ALA A 2 -7.03 22.85 -74.43
CA ALA A 2 -5.75 22.16 -74.53
C ALA A 2 -4.87 22.20 -73.31
N ASN A 3 -4.40 21.21 -72.77
CA ASN A 3 -3.92 19.87 -72.99
C ASN A 3 -3.09 19.45 -71.78
N LEU A 4 -3.35 18.31 -71.27
CA LEU A 4 -2.39 17.51 -70.49
C LEU A 4 -1.29 17.01 -71.45
N PRO A 5 -0.11 16.62 -71.01
CA PRO A 5 0.13 15.23 -70.64
C PRO A 5 0.99 14.99 -69.36
N ALA A 6 0.66 13.98 -68.61
CA ALA A 6 1.26 12.66 -68.48
C ALA A 6 2.77 12.57 -68.08
N GLY A 7 2.97 12.01 -66.89
CA GLY A 7 3.93 10.96 -66.62
C GLY A 7 5.36 11.37 -66.30
N LEU A 8 5.81 11.05 -65.11
CA LEU A 8 7.01 10.20 -64.97
C LEU A 8 7.13 9.63 -63.47
N ALA A 9 7.61 8.46 -63.51
CA ALA A 9 7.72 7.47 -62.46
C ALA A 9 8.59 7.85 -61.27
N ALA A 10 8.26 7.16 -60.19
CA ALA A 10 9.00 7.06 -58.95
C ALA A 10 10.46 6.65 -59.10
N THR A 11 11.29 7.19 -58.28
CA THR A 11 12.55 6.53 -57.90
C THR A 11 12.68 6.60 -56.37
N THR A 12 12.61 5.42 -55.78
CA THR A 12 12.98 5.13 -54.42
C THR A 12 14.42 5.55 -54.16
N ALA A 13 14.63 6.47 -53.22
CA ALA A 13 15.92 6.69 -52.60
C ALA A 13 15.84 6.26 -51.16
N GLN A 14 16.38 5.09 -50.88
CA GLN A 14 16.76 4.66 -49.55
C GLN A 14 17.86 5.61 -49.04
N ALA A 15 17.55 6.42 -48.08
CA ALA A 15 18.55 7.15 -47.28
C ALA A 15 18.81 6.32 -46.01
N THR A 16 19.90 5.60 -46.03
CA THR A 16 20.54 5.01 -44.86
C THR A 16 21.09 6.14 -44.00
N VAL A 17 20.46 6.46 -42.93
CA VAL A 17 21.06 7.30 -41.89
C VAL A 17 21.54 6.36 -40.79
N ALA A 18 22.82 6.09 -40.77
CA ALA A 18 23.52 5.55 -39.65
C ALA A 18 23.52 6.62 -38.56
N ALA A 19 22.74 6.41 -37.48
CA ALA A 19 22.87 7.13 -36.24
C ALA A 19 23.59 6.23 -35.25
N GLU A 20 24.88 6.48 -35.12
CA GLU A 20 25.68 6.08 -33.98
C GLU A 20 25.12 6.79 -32.76
N ASN A 21 24.54 6.03 -31.84
CA ASN A 21 24.34 6.45 -30.47
C ASN A 21 24.88 5.34 -29.55
N PRO A 22 25.95 5.63 -28.77
CA PRO A 22 26.47 4.66 -27.83
C PRO A 22 25.48 4.51 -26.64
N GLY A 23 24.99 3.30 -26.53
CA GLY A 23 24.54 2.60 -25.35
C GLY A 23 24.13 3.42 -24.13
N ILE A 24 22.86 3.80 -24.06
CA ILE A 24 22.21 3.83 -22.76
C ILE A 24 21.82 2.39 -22.49
N CYS A 25 22.67 1.68 -21.75
CA CYS A 25 22.24 0.50 -21.01
C CYS A 25 21.15 0.98 -20.04
N ILE A 26 19.90 0.88 -20.44
CA ILE A 26 18.80 0.80 -19.50
C ILE A 26 19.04 -0.50 -18.76
N ASN A 27 19.71 -0.39 -17.61
CA ASN A 27 19.80 -1.47 -16.66
C ASN A 27 18.35 -1.75 -16.25
N ALA A 28 17.72 -2.70 -16.93
CA ALA A 28 16.48 -3.28 -16.47
C ALA A 28 16.81 -3.87 -15.11
N TYR A 29 16.45 -3.17 -14.05
CA TYR A 29 16.42 -3.72 -12.70
C TYR A 29 15.44 -4.89 -12.78
N VAL A 30 15.97 -6.08 -13.03
CA VAL A 30 15.22 -7.31 -12.82
C VAL A 30 14.95 -7.33 -11.33
N SER A 31 13.71 -7.18 -10.95
CA SER A 31 13.31 -7.29 -9.57
C SER A 31 13.80 -8.64 -9.04
N MET A 32 14.64 -8.58 -8.02
CA MET A 32 15.18 -9.77 -7.36
C MET A 32 14.31 -10.21 -6.18
N LEU A 33 13.03 -9.80 -6.20
CA LEU A 33 12.07 -10.16 -5.18
C LEU A 33 11.45 -11.51 -5.48
N LYS A 34 11.40 -12.36 -4.46
CA LYS A 34 10.74 -13.68 -4.51
C LYS A 34 9.84 -13.87 -3.31
N LYS A 35 8.65 -14.38 -3.54
CA LYS A 35 7.72 -14.81 -2.50
C LYS A 35 7.97 -16.28 -2.21
N ILE A 36 8.18 -16.59 -0.93
CA ILE A 36 8.48 -17.94 -0.44
C ILE A 36 7.63 -18.26 0.79
N SER A 37 7.47 -19.54 1.07
CA SER A 37 6.89 -20.01 2.34
C SER A 37 7.85 -19.78 3.50
N VAL A 38 7.32 -19.51 4.71
CA VAL A 38 8.15 -19.22 5.91
C VAL A 38 9.03 -20.38 6.33
N ASP A 39 8.68 -21.62 6.01
CA ASP A 39 9.48 -22.83 6.28
C ASP A 39 10.77 -22.91 5.44
N GLN A 40 10.83 -22.15 4.35
CA GLN A 40 12.01 -22.03 3.49
C GLN A 40 13.00 -20.96 3.99
N LEU A 41 12.67 -20.19 5.04
CA LEU A 41 13.53 -19.15 5.57
C LEU A 41 14.84 -19.70 6.11
N ARG A 42 15.97 -19.05 5.77
CA ARG A 42 17.31 -19.39 6.19
C ARG A 42 18.10 -18.16 6.60
N LEU A 43 19.08 -18.36 7.47
CA LEU A 43 20.04 -17.31 7.83
C LEU A 43 20.77 -16.80 6.58
N GLY A 44 20.92 -15.50 6.48
CA GLY A 44 21.51 -14.82 5.33
C GLY A 44 20.51 -14.38 4.26
N MET A 45 19.25 -14.83 4.29
CA MET A 45 18.20 -14.29 3.44
C MET A 45 17.84 -12.87 3.87
N HIS A 46 17.61 -12.00 2.89
CA HIS A 46 17.09 -10.66 3.15
C HIS A 46 15.56 -10.71 3.09
N LEU A 47 14.92 -10.69 4.24
CA LEU A 47 13.48 -10.54 4.35
C LEU A 47 13.11 -9.13 3.88
N LYS A 48 12.19 -9.02 2.95
CA LYS A 48 11.69 -7.73 2.45
C LYS A 48 10.35 -7.38 3.06
N GLU A 49 9.42 -8.34 3.10
CA GLU A 49 8.07 -8.11 3.63
C GLU A 49 7.39 -9.42 4.05
N PHE A 50 6.46 -9.31 5.00
CA PHE A 50 5.57 -10.40 5.40
C PHE A 50 4.27 -10.36 4.59
N CYS A 51 3.81 -11.53 4.14
CA CYS A 51 2.49 -11.67 3.52
C CYS A 51 1.47 -11.98 4.62
N GLY A 52 0.49 -11.11 4.82
CA GLY A 52 -0.55 -11.33 5.83
C GLY A 52 -1.06 -10.05 6.48
N SER A 53 -1.81 -10.22 7.58
CA SER A 53 -2.28 -9.08 8.38
C SER A 53 -1.11 -8.45 9.13
N TRP A 54 -0.98 -7.15 9.06
CA TRP A 54 0.07 -6.41 9.76
C TRP A 54 0.01 -6.59 11.31
N MET A 55 -1.17 -6.92 11.87
CA MET A 55 -1.33 -7.21 13.30
C MET A 55 -0.65 -8.51 13.74
N GLU A 56 -0.34 -9.39 12.80
CA GLU A 56 0.25 -10.69 13.04
C GLU A 56 1.77 -10.69 12.84
N HIS A 57 2.34 -9.53 12.45
CA HIS A 57 3.78 -9.42 12.18
C HIS A 57 4.56 -9.51 13.49
N PRO A 58 5.49 -10.47 13.63
CA PRO A 58 6.31 -10.62 14.84
C PRO A 58 7.34 -9.50 15.00
N PHE A 59 7.53 -8.70 13.96
CA PHE A 59 8.42 -7.54 13.92
C PHE A 59 7.66 -6.32 13.42
N TRP A 60 8.03 -5.17 13.93
CA TRP A 60 7.51 -3.88 13.48
C TRP A 60 7.86 -3.57 12.02
N ARG A 61 8.89 -4.25 11.46
CA ARG A 61 9.36 -4.10 10.09
C ARG A 61 9.78 -5.42 9.46
N SER A 62 9.65 -5.45 8.13
CA SER A 62 9.89 -6.62 7.30
C SER A 62 11.23 -6.65 6.57
N ALA A 63 11.95 -5.54 6.39
CA ALA A 63 13.12 -5.50 5.51
C ALA A 63 14.46 -5.58 6.27
N PHE A 64 15.02 -6.79 6.40
CA PHE A 64 16.32 -7.02 7.04
C PHE A 64 16.91 -8.38 6.66
N VAL A 65 18.24 -8.51 6.82
CA VAL A 65 18.90 -9.81 6.66
C VAL A 65 18.68 -10.64 7.92
N LEU A 66 18.22 -11.88 7.76
CA LEU A 66 18.05 -12.84 8.84
C LEU A 66 19.42 -13.30 9.33
N THR A 67 19.87 -12.80 10.47
CA THR A 67 21.16 -13.13 11.07
C THR A 67 21.04 -13.87 12.40
N ASP A 68 19.87 -13.79 13.06
CA ASP A 68 19.61 -14.47 14.33
C ASP A 68 18.60 -15.61 14.12
N PRO A 69 18.94 -16.87 14.50
CA PRO A 69 18.00 -17.99 14.45
C PRO A 69 16.70 -17.74 15.23
N LYS A 70 16.74 -16.89 16.25
CA LYS A 70 15.54 -16.52 17.03
C LYS A 70 14.52 -15.75 16.20
N ASP A 71 14.98 -14.98 15.23
CA ASP A 71 14.07 -14.23 14.34
C ASP A 71 13.32 -15.19 13.42
N ILE A 72 13.99 -16.21 12.88
CA ILE A 72 13.33 -17.28 12.11
C ILE A 72 12.31 -18.03 12.98
N ALA A 73 12.69 -18.40 14.21
CA ALA A 73 11.79 -19.07 15.13
C ALA A 73 10.56 -18.23 15.48
N ALA A 74 10.71 -16.92 15.64
CA ALA A 74 9.60 -16.00 15.90
C ALA A 74 8.66 -15.90 14.69
N ILE A 75 9.19 -15.90 13.46
CA ILE A 75 8.39 -15.90 12.23
C ILE A 75 7.61 -17.20 12.10
N LEU A 76 8.27 -18.35 12.30
CA LEU A 76 7.63 -19.67 12.23
C LEU A 76 6.55 -19.86 13.30
N ALA A 77 6.67 -19.22 14.46
CA ALA A 77 5.69 -19.26 15.53
C ALA A 77 4.49 -18.31 15.28
N SER A 78 4.58 -17.43 14.28
CA SER A 78 3.49 -16.52 13.92
C SER A 78 2.46 -17.20 13.01
N SER A 79 1.33 -16.51 12.76
CA SER A 79 0.31 -16.96 11.79
C SER A 79 0.71 -16.75 10.33
N ILE A 80 1.83 -16.08 10.06
CA ILE A 80 2.31 -15.76 8.72
C ILE A 80 2.74 -17.04 8.02
N LYS A 81 2.36 -17.20 6.75
CA LYS A 81 2.65 -18.39 5.93
C LYS A 81 3.67 -18.10 4.84
N GLU A 82 3.69 -16.89 4.32
CA GLU A 82 4.53 -16.48 3.19
C GLU A 82 5.23 -15.15 3.48
N VAL A 83 6.38 -14.97 2.85
CA VAL A 83 7.17 -13.74 2.95
C VAL A 83 7.82 -13.42 1.61
N TRP A 84 8.11 -12.14 1.40
CA TRP A 84 8.96 -11.67 0.31
C TRP A 84 10.41 -11.61 0.76
N ILE A 85 11.31 -12.15 -0.05
CA ILE A 85 12.77 -12.01 0.12
C ILE A 85 13.36 -11.22 -1.04
N ASP A 86 14.45 -10.51 -0.79
CA ASP A 86 15.24 -9.79 -1.78
C ASP A 86 16.56 -10.54 -2.01
N THR A 87 16.64 -11.28 -3.11
CA THR A 87 17.81 -12.12 -3.45
C THR A 87 19.01 -11.29 -3.91
N GLY A 88 18.82 -10.00 -4.19
CA GLY A 88 19.91 -9.07 -4.47
C GLY A 88 20.62 -8.56 -3.21
N LYS A 89 19.98 -8.69 -2.03
CA LYS A 89 20.52 -8.23 -0.75
C LYS A 89 20.81 -9.36 0.24
N GLY A 90 20.41 -10.58 -0.10
CA GLY A 90 20.62 -11.76 0.72
C GLY A 90 20.76 -13.02 -0.11
N ILE A 91 20.90 -14.18 0.54
CA ILE A 91 20.95 -15.46 -0.18
C ILE A 91 19.60 -15.82 -0.78
N ASP A 92 19.62 -16.49 -1.91
CA ASP A 92 18.44 -17.03 -2.60
C ASP A 92 17.99 -18.37 -2.00
N VAL A 93 16.80 -18.83 -2.37
CA VAL A 93 16.34 -20.20 -2.09
C VAL A 93 17.19 -21.21 -2.88
N PRO A 94 17.44 -22.39 -2.32
CA PRO A 94 18.14 -23.46 -3.04
C PRO A 94 17.43 -23.84 -4.35
N ALA A 95 18.22 -24.28 -5.31
CA ALA A 95 17.67 -24.79 -6.57
C ALA A 95 16.73 -25.97 -6.32
N GLY A 96 15.50 -25.87 -6.82
CA GLY A 96 14.46 -26.89 -6.65
C GLY A 96 13.40 -26.58 -5.59
N GLU A 97 13.56 -25.52 -4.81
CA GLU A 97 12.49 -25.00 -3.93
C GLU A 97 11.56 -24.07 -4.69
N THR A 98 10.26 -24.10 -4.36
CA THR A 98 9.24 -23.26 -5.00
C THR A 98 9.37 -21.83 -4.49
N ALA A 99 9.59 -20.90 -5.41
CA ALA A 99 9.54 -19.47 -5.13
C ALA A 99 8.79 -18.79 -6.28
N VAL A 100 8.04 -17.74 -5.97
CA VAL A 100 7.29 -16.96 -6.94
C VAL A 100 7.98 -15.60 -7.08
N SER A 101 8.36 -15.24 -8.30
CA SER A 101 8.91 -13.91 -8.58
C SER A 101 7.82 -12.82 -8.46
N GLU A 102 8.25 -11.58 -8.31
CA GLU A 102 7.33 -10.43 -8.26
C GLU A 102 6.44 -10.39 -9.51
N ALA A 103 7.02 -10.56 -10.70
CA ALA A 103 6.28 -10.58 -11.96
C ALA A 103 5.27 -11.73 -12.05
N GLU A 104 5.62 -12.92 -11.57
CA GLU A 104 4.69 -14.06 -11.50
C GLU A 104 3.58 -13.82 -10.49
N SER A 105 3.90 -13.20 -9.35
CA SER A 105 2.91 -12.83 -8.34
C SER A 105 1.93 -11.77 -8.86
N GLU A 106 2.42 -10.76 -9.57
CA GLU A 106 1.58 -9.75 -10.23
C GLU A 106 0.66 -10.38 -11.28
N GLN A 107 1.20 -11.29 -12.11
CA GLN A 107 0.40 -12.03 -13.09
C GLN A 107 -0.65 -12.93 -12.43
N GLN A 108 -0.33 -13.57 -11.31
CA GLN A 108 -1.29 -14.39 -10.56
C GLN A 108 -2.41 -13.52 -9.97
N VAL A 109 -2.07 -12.38 -9.37
CA VAL A 109 -3.05 -11.42 -8.84
C VAL A 109 -3.93 -10.87 -9.95
N GLU A 110 -3.35 -10.47 -11.09
CA GLU A 110 -4.11 -9.99 -12.25
C GLU A 110 -5.04 -11.09 -12.80
N ALA A 111 -4.54 -12.34 -12.91
CA ALA A 111 -5.34 -13.47 -13.35
C ALA A 111 -6.46 -13.85 -12.36
N GLU A 112 -6.22 -13.71 -11.06
CA GLU A 112 -7.25 -13.91 -10.04
C GLU A 112 -8.31 -12.80 -10.07
N LEU A 113 -7.90 -11.57 -10.26
CA LEU A 113 -8.80 -10.43 -10.47
C LEU A 113 -9.66 -10.62 -11.71
N GLN A 114 -9.06 -11.04 -12.81
CA GLN A 114 -9.77 -11.36 -14.07
C GLN A 114 -10.78 -12.49 -13.86
N ARG A 115 -10.36 -13.59 -13.22
CA ARG A 115 -11.26 -14.72 -12.89
C ARG A 115 -12.40 -14.32 -11.94
N ALA A 116 -12.12 -13.50 -10.93
CA ALA A 116 -13.12 -12.99 -10.01
C ALA A 116 -14.15 -12.09 -10.71
N VAL A 117 -13.69 -11.28 -11.68
CA VAL A 117 -14.54 -10.47 -12.53
C VAL A 117 -15.39 -11.33 -13.45
N GLU A 118 -14.80 -12.38 -14.07
CA GLU A 118 -15.51 -13.33 -14.96
C GLU A 118 -16.50 -14.21 -14.20
N ALA A 119 -16.10 -14.79 -13.05
CA ALA A 119 -16.99 -15.59 -12.20
C ALA A 119 -18.19 -14.77 -11.67
N ARG A 120 -17.99 -13.49 -11.35
CA ARG A 120 -19.09 -12.60 -10.98
C ARG A 120 -19.95 -12.14 -12.15
N ARG A 121 -19.46 -12.17 -13.38
CA ARG A 121 -20.27 -11.97 -14.59
C ARG A 121 -21.29 -13.08 -14.78
N GLU A 122 -20.96 -14.34 -14.39
CA GLU A 122 -21.89 -15.49 -14.48
C GLU A 122 -22.95 -15.48 -13.38
N ILE A 123 -22.65 -14.89 -12.19
CA ILE A 123 -23.54 -14.96 -11.02
C ILE A 123 -24.37 -13.68 -10.83
N ALA A 124 -23.89 -12.53 -11.27
CA ALA A 124 -24.58 -11.24 -11.13
C ALA A 124 -24.42 -10.39 -12.39
N PRO A 125 -25.52 -9.75 -12.83
CA PRO A 125 -25.47 -8.93 -14.03
C PRO A 125 -24.45 -7.80 -13.90
N VAL A 126 -23.95 -7.35 -15.03
CA VAL A 126 -22.99 -6.28 -15.37
C VAL A 126 -22.60 -5.28 -14.27
N ALA A 127 -23.47 -4.96 -13.32
CA ALA A 127 -23.23 -3.98 -12.24
C ALA A 127 -22.02 -4.32 -11.35
N THR A 128 -21.78 -5.60 -11.03
CA THR A 128 -20.68 -5.99 -10.13
C THR A 128 -19.32 -5.90 -10.82
N ALA A 129 -19.22 -6.25 -12.10
CA ALA A 129 -17.99 -6.08 -12.87
C ALA A 129 -17.61 -4.60 -13.04
N VAL A 130 -18.63 -3.73 -13.22
CA VAL A 130 -18.44 -2.28 -13.27
C VAL A 130 -17.95 -1.73 -11.92
N GLU A 131 -18.48 -2.24 -10.80
CA GLU A 131 -18.05 -1.80 -9.47
C GLU A 131 -16.61 -2.24 -9.18
N MET A 132 -16.18 -3.41 -9.57
CA MET A 132 -14.79 -3.85 -9.44
C MET A 132 -13.81 -2.95 -10.21
N GLN A 133 -14.19 -2.55 -11.43
CA GLN A 133 -13.38 -1.60 -12.21
C GLN A 133 -13.32 -0.22 -11.56
N ARG A 134 -14.45 0.27 -11.05
CA ARG A 134 -14.51 1.54 -10.30
C ARG A 134 -13.66 1.48 -9.02
N ALA A 135 -13.80 0.42 -8.25
CA ALA A 135 -13.04 0.21 -7.03
C ALA A 135 -11.53 0.16 -7.30
N ALA A 136 -11.09 -0.47 -8.39
CA ALA A 136 -9.69 -0.47 -8.81
C ALA A 136 -9.18 0.94 -9.14
N LEU A 137 -9.99 1.74 -9.84
CA LEU A 137 -9.66 3.13 -10.14
C LEU A 137 -9.60 3.98 -8.86
N ILE A 138 -10.57 3.81 -7.96
CA ILE A 138 -10.60 4.49 -6.67
C ILE A 138 -9.34 4.11 -5.86
N CYS A 139 -8.98 2.83 -5.75
CA CYS A 139 -7.76 2.40 -5.07
C CYS A 139 -6.50 3.08 -5.63
N LYS A 140 -6.37 3.15 -6.96
CA LYS A 140 -5.22 3.80 -7.62
C LYS A 140 -5.17 5.30 -7.32
N GLN A 141 -6.30 5.99 -7.42
CA GLN A 141 -6.39 7.42 -7.15
C GLN A 141 -6.17 7.72 -5.66
N SER A 142 -6.77 6.91 -4.79
CA SER A 142 -6.62 7.00 -3.34
C SER A 142 -5.18 6.85 -2.90
N LYS A 143 -4.47 5.85 -3.43
CA LYS A 143 -3.05 5.67 -3.19
C LYS A 143 -2.27 6.93 -3.51
N GLN A 144 -2.45 7.48 -4.71
CA GLN A 144 -1.73 8.68 -5.15
C GLN A 144 -2.03 9.88 -4.26
N ALA A 145 -3.30 10.07 -3.88
CA ALA A 145 -3.70 11.17 -3.00
C ALA A 145 -3.09 11.03 -1.60
N VAL A 146 -3.04 9.82 -1.04
CA VAL A 146 -2.42 9.57 0.26
C VAL A 146 -0.90 9.79 0.20
N ILE A 147 -0.22 9.34 -0.86
CA ILE A 147 1.21 9.63 -1.07
C ILE A 147 1.44 11.14 -1.04
N SER A 148 0.66 11.90 -1.81
CA SER A 148 0.79 13.37 -1.88
C SER A 148 0.57 14.03 -0.51
N MET A 149 -0.45 13.58 0.24
CA MET A 149 -0.70 14.07 1.61
C MET A 149 0.50 13.83 2.54
N PHE A 150 1.14 12.65 2.47
CA PHE A 150 2.31 12.33 3.29
C PHE A 150 3.53 13.16 2.89
N GLU A 151 3.73 13.41 1.60
CA GLU A 151 4.82 14.26 1.10
C GLU A 151 4.62 15.71 1.53
N GLU A 152 3.42 16.26 1.39
CA GLU A 152 3.08 17.61 1.83
C GLU A 152 3.24 17.78 3.34
N ALA A 153 2.78 16.80 4.10
CA ALA A 153 2.95 16.72 5.53
C ALA A 153 4.44 16.75 5.93
N ARG A 154 5.28 16.00 5.23
CA ARG A 154 6.75 15.99 5.44
C ARG A 154 7.40 17.34 5.12
N MET A 155 6.84 18.07 4.17
CA MET A 155 7.27 19.44 3.86
C MET A 155 6.74 20.50 4.83
N GLY A 156 6.02 20.10 5.88
CA GLY A 156 5.43 21.01 6.87
C GLY A 156 4.21 21.80 6.35
N LYS A 157 3.59 21.38 5.25
CA LYS A 157 2.35 21.97 4.76
C LYS A 157 1.17 21.50 5.59
N ALA A 158 0.17 22.36 5.69
CA ALA A 158 -1.12 21.98 6.30
C ALA A 158 -1.80 20.88 5.47
N VAL A 159 -2.45 19.96 6.17
CA VAL A 159 -3.16 18.84 5.55
C VAL A 159 -4.34 19.36 4.73
N ASP A 160 -4.45 18.93 3.48
CA ASP A 160 -5.63 19.19 2.63
C ASP A 160 -6.81 18.31 3.08
N THR A 161 -7.59 18.84 4.02
CA THR A 161 -8.79 18.16 4.53
C THR A 161 -9.90 18.08 3.47
N GLY A 162 -9.93 18.98 2.50
CA GLY A 162 -10.89 18.98 1.39
C GLY A 162 -10.66 17.81 0.44
N GLY A 163 -9.41 17.60 0.03
CA GLY A 163 -9.00 16.43 -0.77
C GLY A 163 -9.23 15.11 -0.05
N ALA A 164 -8.88 15.05 1.24
CA ALA A 164 -9.12 13.88 2.07
C ALA A 164 -10.63 13.56 2.19
N ARG A 165 -11.48 14.56 2.39
CA ARG A 165 -12.95 14.40 2.45
C ARG A 165 -13.50 13.81 1.16
N LYS A 166 -13.13 14.38 0.02
CA LYS A 166 -13.56 13.88 -1.29
C LYS A 166 -13.17 12.43 -1.49
N LEU A 167 -11.96 12.06 -1.10
CA LEU A 167 -11.47 10.68 -1.18
C LEU A 167 -12.29 9.73 -0.31
N VAL A 168 -12.62 10.13 0.92
CA VAL A 168 -13.47 9.34 1.83
C VAL A 168 -14.88 9.19 1.26
N GLU A 169 -15.44 10.21 0.62
CA GLU A 169 -16.74 10.13 -0.06
C GLU A 169 -16.71 9.08 -1.19
N GLU A 170 -15.70 9.11 -2.05
CA GLU A 170 -15.55 8.14 -3.14
C GLU A 170 -15.41 6.70 -2.61
N ILE A 171 -14.61 6.51 -1.53
CA ILE A 171 -14.47 5.22 -0.84
C ILE A 171 -15.81 4.80 -0.21
N SER A 172 -16.51 5.71 0.47
CA SER A 172 -17.79 5.44 1.12
C SER A 172 -18.86 5.02 0.12
N ASP A 173 -18.92 5.68 -1.03
CA ASP A 173 -19.82 5.33 -2.12
C ASP A 173 -19.53 3.95 -2.70
N SER A 174 -18.26 3.62 -2.90
CA SER A 174 -17.86 2.30 -3.38
C SER A 174 -18.20 1.20 -2.36
N VAL A 175 -17.92 1.43 -1.08
CA VAL A 175 -18.27 0.51 0.01
C VAL A 175 -19.80 0.35 0.13
N ALA A 176 -20.58 1.41 -0.09
CA ALA A 176 -22.04 1.34 -0.10
C ALA A 176 -22.57 0.48 -1.25
N ARG A 177 -21.97 0.59 -2.45
CA ARG A 177 -22.37 -0.23 -3.61
C ARG A 177 -21.92 -1.68 -3.46
N ASN A 178 -20.69 -1.93 -3.01
CA ASN A 178 -20.16 -3.27 -2.78
C ASN A 178 -18.99 -3.26 -1.77
N PRO A 179 -19.24 -3.53 -0.48
CA PRO A 179 -18.21 -3.48 0.56
C PRO A 179 -17.01 -4.40 0.26
N SER A 180 -17.26 -5.55 -0.37
CA SER A 180 -16.20 -6.54 -0.63
C SER A 180 -15.27 -6.13 -1.76
N ALA A 181 -15.73 -5.34 -2.74
CA ALA A 181 -14.93 -4.98 -3.91
C ALA A 181 -13.72 -4.14 -3.53
N LEU A 182 -13.95 -2.99 -2.89
CA LEU A 182 -12.86 -2.08 -2.52
C LEU A 182 -11.94 -2.66 -1.45
N ILE A 183 -12.51 -3.32 -0.41
CA ILE A 183 -11.73 -3.93 0.68
C ILE A 183 -10.83 -5.04 0.14
N SER A 184 -11.31 -5.86 -0.80
CA SER A 184 -10.50 -6.90 -1.43
C SER A 184 -9.33 -6.31 -2.22
N LEU A 185 -9.58 -5.25 -3.01
CA LEU A 185 -8.56 -4.57 -3.79
C LEU A 185 -7.54 -3.83 -2.91
N ALA A 186 -8.00 -3.17 -1.85
CA ALA A 186 -7.11 -2.48 -0.91
C ALA A 186 -6.18 -3.45 -0.13
N ARG A 187 -6.51 -4.74 -0.09
CA ARG A 187 -5.65 -5.81 0.44
C ARG A 187 -4.58 -6.28 -0.54
N LEU A 188 -4.74 -6.01 -1.83
CA LEU A 188 -3.73 -6.32 -2.85
C LEU A 188 -2.61 -5.28 -2.75
N LYS A 189 -1.60 -5.58 -1.94
CA LYS A 189 -0.50 -4.68 -1.63
C LYS A 189 0.70 -5.02 -2.49
N THR A 190 1.32 -3.99 -3.07
CA THR A 190 2.70 -4.07 -3.56
C THR A 190 3.66 -3.63 -2.45
N VAL A 191 4.88 -4.13 -2.50
CA VAL A 191 5.89 -3.98 -1.45
C VAL A 191 6.20 -2.51 -1.10
N ASP A 192 6.18 -1.63 -2.11
CA ASP A 192 6.56 -0.21 -1.94
C ASP A 192 5.42 0.68 -1.41
N ASP A 193 4.19 0.19 -1.39
CA ASP A 193 2.99 0.99 -1.14
C ASP A 193 2.31 0.71 0.20
N TYR A 194 2.95 -0.09 1.05
CA TYR A 194 2.34 -0.62 2.27
C TYR A 194 1.67 0.45 3.14
N THR A 195 2.38 1.51 3.48
CA THR A 195 1.87 2.56 4.39
C THR A 195 0.66 3.29 3.80
N TYR A 196 0.71 3.60 2.52
CA TYR A 196 -0.34 4.39 1.85
C TYR A 196 -1.60 3.56 1.62
N MET A 197 -1.44 2.34 1.11
CA MET A 197 -2.57 1.43 0.92
C MET A 197 -3.16 0.96 2.24
N HIS A 198 -2.38 0.92 3.33
CA HIS A 198 -2.89 0.69 4.68
C HIS A 198 -3.92 1.75 5.07
N SER A 199 -3.61 3.03 4.92
CA SER A 199 -4.55 4.13 5.21
C SER A 199 -5.84 4.02 4.40
N VAL A 200 -5.75 3.66 3.11
CA VAL A 200 -6.93 3.43 2.26
C VAL A 200 -7.75 2.23 2.74
N ALA A 201 -7.08 1.13 3.09
CA ALA A 201 -7.74 -0.08 3.59
C ALA A 201 -8.44 0.17 4.93
N VAL A 202 -7.78 0.88 5.87
CA VAL A 202 -8.38 1.24 7.16
C VAL A 202 -9.57 2.17 6.96
N CYS A 203 -9.48 3.16 6.08
CA CYS A 203 -10.62 4.02 5.71
C CYS A 203 -11.82 3.17 5.24
N ALA A 204 -11.61 2.28 4.26
CA ALA A 204 -12.67 1.44 3.73
C ALA A 204 -13.29 0.50 4.78
N MET A 205 -12.46 -0.08 5.66
CA MET A 205 -12.92 -0.94 6.75
C MET A 205 -13.71 -0.15 7.80
N MET A 206 -13.26 1.06 8.17
CA MET A 206 -13.96 1.94 9.11
C MET A 206 -15.32 2.38 8.56
N VAL A 207 -15.39 2.73 7.28
CA VAL A 207 -16.66 3.02 6.60
C VAL A 207 -17.59 1.81 6.61
N GLY A 208 -17.07 0.61 6.27
CA GLY A 208 -17.85 -0.62 6.28
C GLY A 208 -18.38 -0.97 7.67
N LEU A 209 -17.54 -0.85 8.69
CA LEU A 209 -17.91 -1.08 10.09
C LEU A 209 -18.96 -0.06 10.57
N ALA A 210 -18.74 1.23 10.31
CA ALA A 210 -19.67 2.30 10.70
C ALA A 210 -21.07 2.05 10.14
N LYS A 211 -21.17 1.68 8.85
CA LYS A 211 -22.46 1.30 8.24
C LYS A 211 -23.06 0.05 8.86
N GLN A 212 -22.24 -0.95 9.19
CA GLN A 212 -22.73 -2.20 9.79
C GLN A 212 -23.30 -2.00 11.20
N VAL A 213 -22.73 -1.06 11.98
CA VAL A 213 -23.23 -0.73 13.32
C VAL A 213 -24.33 0.35 13.31
N GLY A 214 -24.74 0.81 12.11
CA GLY A 214 -25.89 1.72 11.94
C GLY A 214 -25.58 3.18 12.19
N LEU A 215 -24.32 3.62 12.05
CA LEU A 215 -23.99 5.04 12.08
C LEU A 215 -24.58 5.77 10.86
N ASP A 216 -24.94 7.03 11.06
CA ASP A 216 -25.42 7.88 9.97
C ASP A 216 -24.32 8.21 8.95
N GLU A 217 -24.69 8.88 7.85
CA GLU A 217 -23.75 9.18 6.78
C GLU A 217 -22.61 10.11 7.22
N GLU A 218 -22.89 11.09 8.08
CA GLU A 218 -21.86 12.02 8.57
C GLU A 218 -20.89 11.30 9.50
N GLN A 219 -21.40 10.52 10.44
CA GLN A 219 -20.60 9.69 11.33
C GLN A 219 -19.77 8.66 10.56
N THR A 220 -20.35 8.08 9.51
CA THR A 220 -19.64 7.13 8.62
C THR A 220 -18.47 7.82 7.89
N ARG A 221 -18.71 9.03 7.36
CA ARG A 221 -17.64 9.83 6.72
C ARG A 221 -16.54 10.20 7.72
N LEU A 222 -16.91 10.59 8.93
CA LEU A 222 -15.95 10.91 10.00
C LEU A 222 -15.11 9.69 10.40
N ALA A 223 -15.72 8.52 10.51
CA ALA A 223 -15.02 7.26 10.77
C ALA A 223 -14.02 6.94 9.63
N GLY A 224 -14.44 7.11 8.37
CA GLY A 224 -13.56 6.95 7.22
C GLY A 224 -12.40 7.94 7.22
N MET A 225 -12.67 9.21 7.53
CA MET A 225 -11.64 10.26 7.64
C MET A 225 -10.63 9.94 8.75
N ALA A 226 -11.11 9.50 9.91
CA ALA A 226 -10.26 9.07 11.01
C ALA A 226 -9.36 7.91 10.59
N GLY A 227 -9.92 6.90 9.93
CA GLY A 227 -9.15 5.76 9.41
C GLY A 227 -8.14 6.15 8.32
N LEU A 228 -8.45 7.14 7.47
CA LEU A 228 -7.53 7.61 6.45
C LEU A 228 -6.31 8.35 7.04
N LEU A 229 -6.52 9.12 8.10
CA LEU A 229 -5.54 10.07 8.64
C LEU A 229 -4.86 9.60 9.93
N HIS A 230 -5.26 8.44 10.51
CA HIS A 230 -4.75 7.99 11.81
C HIS A 230 -3.22 7.91 11.89
N ASP A 231 -2.59 7.50 10.81
CA ASP A 231 -1.15 7.24 10.70
C ASP A 231 -0.36 8.40 10.05
N LEU A 232 -0.98 9.54 9.78
CA LEU A 232 -0.35 10.65 9.05
C LEU A 232 0.95 11.16 9.72
N GLY A 233 1.03 11.06 11.04
CA GLY A 233 2.24 11.44 11.78
C GLY A 233 3.47 10.61 11.45
N LYS A 234 3.32 9.45 10.82
CA LYS A 234 4.45 8.67 10.28
C LYS A 234 5.23 9.44 9.21
N ALA A 235 4.61 10.42 8.56
CA ALA A 235 5.30 11.32 7.63
C ALA A 235 6.45 12.10 8.28
N LEU A 236 6.36 12.38 9.59
CA LEU A 236 7.38 13.14 10.33
C LEU A 236 8.44 12.25 11.00
N MET A 237 8.28 10.94 10.94
CA MET A 237 9.26 10.04 11.54
C MET A 237 10.56 10.02 10.73
N PRO A 238 11.73 9.92 11.40
CA PRO A 238 13.01 9.77 10.71
C PRO A 238 12.99 8.57 9.78
N MET A 239 13.40 8.77 8.52
CA MET A 239 13.33 7.76 7.49
C MET A 239 14.25 6.55 7.77
N ASP A 240 15.36 6.77 8.42
CA ASP A 240 16.31 5.75 8.86
C ASP A 240 15.66 4.84 9.93
N VAL A 241 14.88 5.40 10.85
CA VAL A 241 14.12 4.65 11.84
C VAL A 241 12.87 4.01 11.20
N LEU A 242 12.11 4.81 10.45
CA LEU A 242 10.93 4.32 9.74
C LEU A 242 11.31 3.23 8.72
N ASN A 243 12.46 3.33 8.06
CA ASN A 243 12.97 2.40 7.05
C ASN A 243 14.07 1.45 7.55
N LYS A 244 14.28 1.36 8.87
CA LYS A 244 15.29 0.48 9.45
C LYS A 244 14.97 -0.99 9.16
N PRO A 245 15.89 -1.74 8.58
CA PRO A 245 15.75 -3.18 8.48
C PRO A 245 15.88 -3.83 9.88
N GLY A 246 15.00 -4.76 10.21
CA GLY A 246 15.02 -5.49 11.47
C GLY A 246 14.27 -4.82 12.63
N LYS A 247 14.54 -5.31 13.84
CA LYS A 247 13.90 -4.81 15.06
C LYS A 247 14.36 -3.38 15.38
N LEU A 248 13.42 -2.56 15.81
CA LEU A 248 13.75 -1.28 16.41
C LEU A 248 14.35 -1.51 17.80
N THR A 249 15.38 -0.74 18.14
CA THR A 249 15.81 -0.62 19.52
C THR A 249 14.73 0.10 20.36
N ASP A 250 14.82 -0.01 21.68
CA ASP A 250 13.86 0.70 22.55
C ASP A 250 13.87 2.20 22.34
N ALA A 251 15.03 2.78 21.99
CA ALA A 251 15.14 4.20 21.67
C ALA A 251 14.42 4.56 20.36
N GLU A 252 14.61 3.77 19.31
CA GLU A 252 13.93 3.95 18.03
C GLU A 252 12.43 3.71 18.13
N PHE A 253 12.02 2.71 18.92
CA PHE A 253 10.61 2.46 19.17
C PHE A 253 9.94 3.61 19.92
N LYS A 254 10.66 4.27 20.87
CA LYS A 254 10.18 5.50 21.48
C LYS A 254 9.93 6.61 20.46
N ILE A 255 10.79 6.73 19.46
CA ILE A 255 10.61 7.70 18.36
C ILE A 255 9.33 7.36 17.58
N ILE A 256 9.16 6.11 17.16
CA ILE A 256 7.95 5.70 16.42
C ILE A 256 6.68 5.94 17.24
N LYS A 257 6.71 5.68 18.55
CA LYS A 257 5.56 5.95 19.43
C LYS A 257 5.13 7.42 19.48
N THR A 258 5.90 8.34 18.94
CA THR A 258 5.51 9.75 18.87
C THR A 258 4.59 10.08 17.70
N HIS A 259 4.45 9.19 16.69
CA HIS A 259 3.66 9.52 15.49
C HIS A 259 2.19 9.88 15.79
N PRO A 260 1.47 9.31 16.79
CA PRO A 260 0.12 9.75 17.08
C PRO A 260 0.08 11.22 17.55
N VAL A 261 1.03 11.60 18.40
CA VAL A 261 1.16 12.97 18.89
C VAL A 261 1.55 13.93 17.78
N GLU A 262 2.51 13.57 16.94
CA GLU A 262 2.96 14.39 15.83
C GLU A 262 1.87 14.52 14.75
N GLY A 263 1.17 13.44 14.44
CA GLY A 263 0.01 13.46 13.55
C GLY A 263 -1.12 14.35 14.07
N HIS A 264 -1.43 14.25 15.36
CA HIS A 264 -2.43 15.10 16.02
C HIS A 264 -2.03 16.59 15.94
N LYS A 265 -0.78 16.94 16.25
CA LYS A 265 -0.28 18.33 16.12
C LYS A 265 -0.41 18.85 14.69
N MET A 266 -0.07 18.00 13.71
CA MET A 266 -0.17 18.35 12.30
C MET A 266 -1.61 18.58 11.88
N LEU A 267 -2.53 17.71 12.28
CA LEU A 267 -3.95 17.84 11.98
C LEU A 267 -4.56 19.10 12.64
N LEU A 268 -4.07 19.52 13.82
CA LEU A 268 -4.47 20.77 14.47
C LEU A 268 -4.11 22.03 13.65
N THR A 269 -3.09 21.98 12.80
CA THR A 269 -2.74 23.09 11.90
C THR A 269 -3.62 23.15 10.65
N GLY A 270 -4.34 22.03 10.38
CA GLY A 270 -5.31 21.95 9.28
C GLY A 270 -6.57 22.79 9.57
N LYS A 271 -7.27 23.17 8.51
CA LYS A 271 -8.56 23.84 8.64
C LYS A 271 -9.67 22.80 8.75
N ASP A 272 -10.60 23.04 9.67
CA ASP A 272 -11.86 22.27 9.80
C ASP A 272 -11.68 20.75 10.04
N VAL A 273 -10.65 20.35 10.78
CA VAL A 273 -10.48 18.95 11.21
C VAL A 273 -11.43 18.66 12.37
N HIS A 274 -12.31 17.66 12.18
CA HIS A 274 -13.29 17.30 13.20
C HIS A 274 -12.62 16.70 14.46
N PRO A 275 -13.10 17.02 15.68
CA PRO A 275 -12.51 16.51 16.94
C PRO A 275 -12.34 14.99 17.00
N LEU A 276 -13.30 14.22 16.46
CA LEU A 276 -13.20 12.76 16.39
C LEU A 276 -11.97 12.29 15.61
N VAL A 277 -11.64 12.95 14.50
CA VAL A 277 -10.46 12.59 13.67
C VAL A 277 -9.18 12.86 14.45
N LEU A 278 -9.14 13.98 15.18
CA LEU A 278 -8.02 14.33 16.08
C LEU A 278 -7.86 13.29 17.20
N ASP A 279 -8.97 12.90 17.80
CA ASP A 279 -9.00 11.95 18.90
C ASP A 279 -8.49 10.56 18.45
N VAL A 280 -9.02 10.05 17.35
CA VAL A 280 -8.57 8.76 16.79
C VAL A 280 -7.09 8.81 16.40
N CYS A 281 -6.64 9.89 15.74
CA CYS A 281 -5.23 10.04 15.38
C CYS A 281 -4.31 9.98 16.62
N LEU A 282 -4.72 10.60 17.72
CA LEU A 282 -3.94 10.63 18.95
C LEU A 282 -3.97 9.29 19.71
N HIS A 283 -5.10 8.58 19.71
CA HIS A 283 -5.35 7.48 20.64
C HIS A 283 -5.45 6.08 20.02
N HIS A 284 -5.24 5.92 18.68
CA HIS A 284 -5.40 4.63 18.01
C HIS A 284 -4.43 3.52 18.47
N HIS A 285 -3.45 3.85 19.26
CA HIS A 285 -2.55 2.91 19.94
C HIS A 285 -2.80 2.76 21.45
N GLU A 286 -3.84 3.42 21.98
CA GLU A 286 -4.24 3.16 23.36
C GLU A 286 -4.85 1.76 23.49
N LYS A 287 -4.78 1.22 24.70
CA LYS A 287 -5.33 -0.10 25.02
C LYS A 287 -6.10 -0.01 26.32
N THR A 288 -7.17 -0.78 26.45
CA THR A 288 -8.04 -0.82 27.63
C THR A 288 -7.30 -1.22 28.91
N ASP A 289 -6.19 -1.96 28.78
CA ASP A 289 -5.34 -2.37 29.90
C ASP A 289 -4.31 -1.31 30.36
N GLY A 290 -4.31 -0.12 29.74
CA GLY A 290 -3.37 0.96 30.04
C GLY A 290 -1.96 0.75 29.50
N SER A 291 -1.68 -0.36 28.80
CA SER A 291 -0.36 -0.62 28.20
C SER A 291 -0.16 0.06 26.86
N GLY A 292 -1.15 0.81 26.41
CA GLY A 292 -1.11 1.60 25.18
C GLY A 292 -0.25 2.85 25.26
N TYR A 293 -0.30 3.65 24.20
CA TYR A 293 0.38 4.94 24.13
C TYR A 293 -0.42 5.91 23.23
N PRO A 294 -0.25 7.24 23.32
CA PRO A 294 0.80 7.96 24.07
C PRO A 294 0.48 8.24 25.54
N LYS A 295 -0.77 8.11 26.00
CA LYS A 295 -1.20 8.50 27.33
C LYS A 295 -1.33 7.34 28.32
N GLY A 296 -1.40 6.09 27.83
CA GLY A 296 -1.65 4.91 28.65
C GLY A 296 -3.04 4.96 29.27
N LEU A 297 -4.06 5.31 28.47
CA LEU A 297 -5.44 5.35 28.92
C LEU A 297 -5.91 3.94 29.28
N SER A 298 -6.63 3.82 30.39
CA SER A 298 -7.29 2.58 30.83
C SER A 298 -8.73 2.89 31.17
N ASP A 299 -9.63 1.93 30.94
CA ASP A 299 -11.01 1.95 31.43
C ASP A 299 -11.10 1.57 32.88
#